data_8f922d021c43afde050a2921110cc141
#
_entry.id   8f922d021c43afde050a2921110cc141
#
_cell.length_a   1.000
_cell.length_b   1.000
_cell.length_c   1.000
_cell.angle_alpha   90.00
_cell.angle_beta   90.00
_cell.angle_gamma   90.00
#
_symmetry.space_group_name_H-M   'P 1'
#
loop_
_entity.id
_entity.type
_entity.pdbx_description
1 polymer ?
#
loop_
_entity_poly.entity_id
_entity_poly.type
_entity_poly.pdbx_seq_one_letter_code
_entity_poly.pdbx_strand_id
1 'polypeptide(L)'
;LDEADEMVTALKEEVDAIIKEIPKSRRTLLFTATMPGTIKQLVQNYMAKQVIHIEADMGTVGHQGIDHQYVVVKPIEKLEVLLHFLSSKDGKRGIIFCKTKAAVNKLAKNLAINKFSSGAIHGSLTQGIRDRIMGQFREGNINILVATDLAARGIDVKEIEYVVNYHLPDTYDTYVHRSGRTARAGAKGLSLSIIQDDEVQDIPEFEKVLGIQFHQFKKAIQKVLKKTMVCCGQKNI
;
A
#
# COMPACT_ATOMS: atom_id res chain seq x y z
N LEU A 1 -6.28 -10.09 18.80
CA LEU A 1 -6.71 -9.16 17.74
C LEU A 1 -5.48 -8.46 17.19
N ASP A 2 -5.21 -8.60 15.93
CA ASP A 2 -4.10 -7.96 15.23
C ASP A 2 -4.67 -7.04 14.13
N GLU A 3 -4.00 -5.91 13.83
CA GLU A 3 -4.56 -4.84 12.99
C GLU A 3 -6.00 -4.44 13.44
N ALA A 4 -6.16 -4.23 14.76
CA ALA A 4 -7.49 -4.11 15.36
C ALA A 4 -8.27 -2.88 14.88
N ASP A 5 -7.61 -1.77 14.55
CA ASP A 5 -8.19 -0.57 13.94
C ASP A 5 -8.91 -0.89 12.62
N GLU A 6 -8.32 -1.76 11.83
CA GLU A 6 -8.88 -2.23 10.59
C GLU A 6 -10.00 -3.27 10.81
N MET A 7 -9.79 -4.21 11.73
CA MET A 7 -10.82 -5.22 12.04
C MET A 7 -12.12 -4.59 12.52
N VAL A 8 -12.04 -3.56 13.36
CA VAL A 8 -13.22 -2.88 13.89
C VAL A 8 -13.92 -2.04 12.84
N THR A 9 -13.21 -1.55 11.85
CA THR A 9 -13.79 -0.77 10.76
C THR A 9 -14.49 -1.68 9.73
N ALA A 10 -13.87 -2.80 9.37
CA ALA A 10 -14.32 -3.65 8.27
C ALA A 10 -15.13 -4.88 8.70
N LEU A 11 -14.93 -5.39 9.92
CA LEU A 11 -15.44 -6.70 10.38
C LEU A 11 -15.99 -6.62 11.81
N LYS A 12 -16.56 -5.48 12.20
CA LYS A 12 -17.02 -5.27 13.59
C LYS A 12 -18.02 -6.33 14.07
N GLU A 13 -19.00 -6.63 13.24
CA GLU A 13 -20.07 -7.57 13.62
C GLU A 13 -19.53 -9.00 13.81
N GLU A 14 -18.61 -9.43 12.94
CA GLU A 14 -17.95 -10.73 13.01
C GLU A 14 -17.02 -10.82 14.24
N VAL A 15 -16.26 -9.78 14.52
CA VAL A 15 -15.42 -9.69 15.72
C VAL A 15 -16.27 -9.75 16.98
N ASP A 16 -17.36 -8.99 17.04
CA ASP A 16 -18.29 -9.00 18.17
C ASP A 16 -18.94 -10.38 18.37
N ALA A 17 -19.32 -11.07 17.30
CA ALA A 17 -19.88 -12.41 17.34
C ALA A 17 -18.87 -13.42 17.90
N ILE A 18 -17.64 -13.42 17.39
CA ILE A 18 -16.57 -14.31 17.85
C ILE A 18 -16.25 -14.06 19.33
N ILE A 19 -16.13 -12.80 19.73
CA ILE A 19 -15.76 -12.46 21.12
C ILE A 19 -16.85 -12.90 22.11
N LYS A 20 -18.13 -12.90 21.73
CA LYS A 20 -19.24 -13.37 22.57
C LYS A 20 -19.19 -14.88 22.83
N GLU A 21 -18.71 -15.66 21.87
CA GLU A 21 -18.61 -17.12 21.97
C GLU A 21 -17.37 -17.59 22.75
N ILE A 22 -16.35 -16.75 22.89
CA ILE A 22 -15.13 -17.11 23.60
C ILE A 22 -15.34 -16.99 25.13
N PRO A 23 -14.83 -17.93 25.94
CA PRO A 23 -14.94 -17.88 27.39
C PRO A 23 -14.50 -16.55 28.00
N LYS A 24 -15.21 -16.10 29.05
CA LYS A 24 -14.89 -14.84 29.74
C LYS A 24 -13.53 -14.87 30.46
N SER A 25 -13.06 -16.07 30.81
CA SER A 25 -11.74 -16.30 31.45
C SER A 25 -10.55 -16.20 30.49
N ARG A 26 -10.76 -15.64 29.30
CA ARG A 26 -9.71 -15.47 28.30
C ARG A 26 -8.68 -14.38 28.65
N ARG A 27 -7.50 -14.49 28.10
CA ARG A 27 -6.54 -13.40 27.99
C ARG A 27 -6.67 -12.76 26.60
N THR A 28 -6.93 -11.47 26.53
CA THR A 28 -7.06 -10.75 25.27
C THR A 28 -5.80 -9.92 25.02
N LEU A 29 -5.17 -10.10 23.88
CA LEU A 29 -4.09 -9.24 23.36
C LEU A 29 -4.63 -8.49 22.15
N LEU A 30 -4.34 -7.21 22.09
CA LEU A 30 -4.76 -6.32 21.00
C LEU A 30 -3.54 -5.58 20.47
N PHE A 31 -3.31 -5.68 19.17
CA PHE A 31 -2.28 -4.96 18.44
C PHE A 31 -2.96 -4.04 17.43
N THR A 32 -2.57 -2.78 17.41
CA THR A 32 -3.15 -1.76 16.52
C THR A 32 -2.10 -0.71 16.21
N ALA A 33 -2.10 -0.21 14.99
CA ALA A 33 -1.23 0.88 14.59
C ALA A 33 -1.78 2.24 15.05
N THR A 34 -3.10 2.38 15.12
CA THR A 34 -3.77 3.62 15.49
C THR A 34 -4.78 3.39 16.62
N MET A 35 -5.10 4.43 17.39
CA MET A 35 -6.01 4.38 18.55
C MET A 35 -7.26 5.27 18.36
N PRO A 36 -8.07 5.05 17.31
CA PRO A 36 -9.31 5.78 17.13
C PRO A 36 -10.32 5.47 18.26
N GLY A 37 -11.35 6.30 18.38
CA GLY A 37 -12.38 6.15 19.40
C GLY A 37 -13.06 4.77 19.40
N THR A 38 -13.18 4.15 18.24
CA THR A 38 -13.74 2.80 18.05
C THR A 38 -12.89 1.73 18.74
N ILE A 39 -11.56 1.83 18.68
CA ILE A 39 -10.64 0.90 19.39
C ILE A 39 -10.71 1.12 20.89
N LYS A 40 -10.79 2.38 21.36
CA LYS A 40 -10.99 2.66 22.80
C LYS A 40 -12.28 2.01 23.32
N GLN A 41 -13.36 2.07 22.56
CA GLN A 41 -14.62 1.39 22.90
C GLN A 41 -14.48 -0.14 22.92
N LEU A 42 -13.77 -0.72 21.95
CA LEU A 42 -13.51 -2.17 21.92
C LEU A 42 -12.72 -2.60 23.15
N VAL A 43 -11.68 -1.86 23.52
CA VAL A 43 -10.88 -2.10 24.74
C VAL A 43 -11.79 -2.08 25.98
N GLN A 44 -12.65 -1.07 26.11
CA GLN A 44 -13.56 -0.94 27.25
C GLN A 44 -14.59 -2.08 27.33
N ASN A 45 -15.10 -2.53 26.17
CA ASN A 45 -16.17 -3.54 26.12
C ASN A 45 -15.67 -4.97 26.29
N TYR A 46 -14.46 -5.28 25.83
CA TYR A 46 -14.01 -6.67 25.67
C TYR A 46 -12.74 -7.03 26.40
N MET A 47 -11.95 -6.05 26.88
CA MET A 47 -10.75 -6.31 27.66
C MET A 47 -11.02 -6.26 29.17
N ALA A 48 -10.11 -6.75 29.96
CA ALA A 48 -10.17 -6.71 31.42
C ALA A 48 -10.17 -5.27 31.93
N LYS A 49 -10.68 -5.04 33.17
CA LYS A 49 -10.67 -3.71 33.81
C LYS A 49 -9.27 -3.11 33.98
N GLN A 50 -8.25 -3.97 34.12
CA GLN A 50 -6.86 -3.56 34.16
C GLN A 50 -6.19 -3.96 32.86
N VAL A 51 -6.04 -3.00 31.96
CA VAL A 51 -5.33 -3.17 30.68
C VAL A 51 -3.92 -2.60 30.85
N ILE A 52 -2.93 -3.40 30.48
CA ILE A 52 -1.56 -2.90 30.32
C ILE A 52 -1.48 -2.32 28.91
N HIS A 53 -1.27 -1.01 28.83
CA HIS A 53 -1.07 -0.30 27.58
C HIS A 53 0.43 -0.16 27.35
N ILE A 54 0.90 -0.73 26.22
CA ILE A 54 2.29 -0.62 25.79
C ILE A 54 2.28 0.19 24.50
N GLU A 55 2.77 1.40 24.54
CA GLU A 55 3.05 2.22 23.37
C GLU A 55 4.46 1.89 22.88
N ALA A 56 4.58 1.29 21.70
CA ALA A 56 5.84 1.29 20.98
C ALA A 56 6.02 2.69 20.41
N ASP A 57 7.15 3.31 20.69
CA ASP A 57 7.44 4.67 20.23
C ASP A 57 7.26 4.76 18.71
N MET A 58 6.16 5.38 18.30
CA MET A 58 5.81 5.59 16.88
C MET A 58 6.64 6.73 16.28
N GLY A 59 7.54 7.32 17.05
CA GLY A 59 8.46 8.33 16.60
C GLY A 59 9.34 7.79 15.49
N THR A 60 8.96 8.03 14.24
CA THR A 60 9.77 7.83 13.02
C THR A 60 10.22 6.39 12.70
N VAL A 61 10.04 5.41 13.59
CA VAL A 61 10.57 4.05 13.39
C VAL A 61 9.92 3.32 12.20
N GLY A 62 8.63 3.51 11.96
CA GLY A 62 7.91 2.89 10.84
C GLY A 62 8.28 3.46 9.47
N HIS A 63 8.95 4.61 9.43
CA HIS A 63 9.35 5.30 8.21
C HIS A 63 10.87 5.38 8.05
N GLN A 64 11.66 4.99 9.09
CA GLN A 64 13.11 4.96 9.00
C GLN A 64 13.54 3.96 7.92
N GLY A 65 14.34 4.44 6.99
CA GLY A 65 14.83 3.63 5.88
C GLY A 65 13.95 3.62 4.63
N ILE A 66 12.79 4.31 4.63
CA ILE A 66 11.97 4.48 3.43
C ILE A 66 12.30 5.82 2.76
N ASP A 67 12.68 5.77 1.50
CA ASP A 67 12.77 6.96 0.64
C ASP A 67 11.37 7.24 0.06
N HIS A 68 10.73 8.32 0.52
CA HIS A 68 9.41 8.73 0.09
C HIS A 68 9.52 9.66 -1.10
N GLN A 69 9.02 9.20 -2.25
CA GLN A 69 9.07 9.95 -3.50
C GLN A 69 7.67 10.20 -4.06
N TYR A 70 7.51 11.29 -4.78
CA TYR A 70 6.32 11.55 -5.58
C TYR A 70 6.66 12.04 -6.97
N VAL A 71 5.72 11.83 -7.88
CA VAL A 71 5.78 12.34 -9.24
C VAL A 71 4.42 12.88 -9.66
N VAL A 72 4.41 14.08 -10.20
CA VAL A 72 3.19 14.74 -10.69
C VAL A 72 3.04 14.44 -12.16
N VAL A 73 1.89 13.90 -12.57
CA VAL A 73 1.61 13.48 -13.94
C VAL A 73 0.15 13.70 -14.31
N LYS A 74 -0.14 13.88 -15.59
CA LYS A 74 -1.51 13.83 -16.09
C LYS A 74 -2.06 12.40 -16.03
N PRO A 75 -3.39 12.20 -15.94
CA PRO A 75 -4.00 10.87 -15.87
C PRO A 75 -3.56 9.92 -16.99
N ILE A 76 -3.37 10.43 -18.21
CA ILE A 76 -2.95 9.66 -19.39
C ILE A 76 -1.49 9.19 -19.30
N GLU A 77 -0.67 9.87 -18.54
CA GLU A 77 0.77 9.62 -18.40
C GLU A 77 1.10 8.64 -17.26
N LYS A 78 0.15 8.38 -16.35
CA LYS A 78 0.37 7.54 -15.16
C LYS A 78 0.96 6.16 -15.51
N LEU A 79 0.44 5.51 -16.53
CA LEU A 79 0.93 4.17 -16.94
C LEU A 79 2.35 4.25 -17.48
N GLU A 80 2.65 5.21 -18.34
CA GLU A 80 3.97 5.34 -18.97
C GLU A 80 5.06 5.63 -17.94
N VAL A 81 4.79 6.52 -16.99
CA VAL A 81 5.69 6.82 -15.88
C VAL A 81 5.92 5.60 -14.99
N LEU A 82 4.85 4.84 -14.70
CA LEU A 82 4.98 3.59 -13.95
C LEU A 82 5.86 2.57 -14.69
N LEU A 83 5.62 2.34 -15.98
CA LEU A 83 6.42 1.41 -16.79
C LEU A 83 7.90 1.80 -16.82
N HIS A 84 8.18 3.10 -16.95
CA HIS A 84 9.53 3.62 -16.88
C HIS A 84 10.19 3.38 -15.52
N PHE A 85 9.45 3.64 -14.44
CA PHE A 85 9.93 3.35 -13.08
C PHE A 85 10.23 1.86 -12.91
N LEU A 86 9.31 0.98 -13.30
CA LEU A 86 9.48 -0.47 -13.18
C LEU A 86 10.65 -0.99 -14.00
N SER A 87 10.90 -0.45 -15.19
CA SER A 87 12.08 -0.80 -16.00
C SER A 87 13.40 -0.46 -15.29
N SER A 88 13.41 0.54 -14.40
CA SER A 88 14.58 0.87 -13.58
C SER A 88 14.74 -0.05 -12.36
N LYS A 89 13.75 -0.91 -12.08
CA LYS A 89 13.67 -1.82 -10.93
C LYS A 89 13.68 -3.29 -11.36
N ASP A 90 14.31 -3.60 -12.48
CA ASP A 90 14.35 -4.94 -13.04
C ASP A 90 14.80 -5.99 -12.00
N GLY A 91 14.09 -7.10 -11.95
CA GLY A 91 14.31 -8.19 -10.98
C GLY A 91 13.90 -7.89 -9.54
N LYS A 92 13.53 -6.66 -9.19
CA LYS A 92 13.18 -6.25 -7.84
C LYS A 92 11.71 -6.50 -7.53
N ARG A 93 11.43 -6.87 -6.27
CA ARG A 93 10.07 -7.12 -5.80
C ARG A 93 9.39 -5.85 -5.34
N GLY A 94 8.14 -5.66 -5.77
CA GLY A 94 7.34 -4.51 -5.36
C GLY A 94 5.85 -4.76 -5.30
N ILE A 95 5.15 -3.85 -4.61
CA ILE A 95 3.69 -3.82 -4.54
C ILE A 95 3.20 -2.50 -5.13
N ILE A 96 2.19 -2.59 -5.98
CA ILE A 96 1.51 -1.43 -6.57
C ILE A 96 0.09 -1.37 -6.03
N PHE A 97 -0.23 -0.31 -5.32
CA PHE A 97 -1.54 -0.08 -4.74
C PHE A 97 -2.46 0.69 -5.66
N CYS A 98 -3.66 0.14 -5.88
CA CYS A 98 -4.74 0.77 -6.62
C CYS A 98 -5.99 0.92 -5.76
N LYS A 99 -6.75 2.00 -5.97
CA LYS A 99 -7.96 2.32 -5.20
C LYS A 99 -9.10 1.31 -5.42
N THR A 100 -9.23 0.72 -6.61
CA THR A 100 -10.36 -0.15 -6.97
C THR A 100 -9.92 -1.48 -7.59
N LYS A 101 -10.77 -2.51 -7.45
CA LYS A 101 -10.59 -3.84 -8.07
C LYS A 101 -10.46 -3.74 -9.61
N ALA A 102 -11.24 -2.85 -10.22
CA ALA A 102 -11.19 -2.61 -11.67
C ALA A 102 -9.85 -2.02 -12.10
N ALA A 103 -9.31 -1.06 -11.32
CA ALA A 103 -7.99 -0.49 -11.56
C ALA A 103 -6.87 -1.54 -11.41
N VAL A 104 -6.96 -2.42 -10.41
CA VAL A 104 -6.02 -3.54 -10.21
C VAL A 104 -5.99 -4.43 -11.46
N ASN A 105 -7.15 -4.90 -11.92
CA ASN A 105 -7.24 -5.77 -13.09
C ASN A 105 -6.73 -5.09 -14.37
N LYS A 106 -7.13 -3.83 -14.60
CA LYS A 106 -6.69 -3.05 -15.76
C LYS A 106 -5.17 -2.87 -15.74
N LEU A 107 -4.61 -2.52 -14.60
CA LEU A 107 -3.17 -2.29 -14.47
C LEU A 107 -2.38 -3.58 -14.65
N ALA A 108 -2.78 -4.67 -14.00
CA ALA A 108 -2.11 -5.97 -14.14
C ALA A 108 -2.13 -6.46 -15.60
N LYS A 109 -3.25 -6.27 -16.32
CA LYS A 109 -3.32 -6.57 -17.75
C LYS A 109 -2.33 -5.72 -18.56
N ASN A 110 -2.24 -4.43 -18.29
CA ASN A 110 -1.30 -3.54 -18.96
C ASN A 110 0.16 -3.91 -18.68
N LEU A 111 0.48 -4.29 -17.44
CA LEU A 111 1.81 -4.76 -17.07
C LEU A 111 2.17 -6.06 -17.83
N ALA A 112 1.25 -7.01 -17.93
CA ALA A 112 1.46 -8.25 -18.68
C ALA A 112 1.70 -7.99 -20.18
N ILE A 113 0.93 -7.08 -20.80
CA ILE A 113 1.14 -6.65 -22.21
C ILE A 113 2.54 -6.07 -22.38
N ASN A 114 3.05 -5.35 -21.38
CA ASN A 114 4.39 -4.76 -21.38
C ASN A 114 5.47 -5.71 -20.84
N LYS A 115 5.18 -7.03 -20.74
CA LYS A 115 6.10 -8.10 -20.35
C LYS A 115 6.62 -8.01 -18.91
N PHE A 116 5.92 -7.34 -18.01
CA PHE A 116 6.24 -7.37 -16.58
C PHE A 116 5.57 -8.57 -15.92
N SER A 117 6.34 -9.32 -15.13
CA SER A 117 5.83 -10.45 -14.33
C SER A 117 5.03 -9.92 -13.14
N SER A 118 3.70 -9.89 -13.27
CA SER A 118 2.80 -9.30 -12.29
C SER A 118 1.60 -10.16 -11.95
N GLY A 119 1.11 -10.05 -10.71
CA GLY A 119 -0.11 -10.69 -10.23
C GLY A 119 -1.08 -9.69 -9.64
N ALA A 120 -2.38 -9.86 -9.91
CA ALA A 120 -3.46 -9.04 -9.38
C ALA A 120 -4.05 -9.65 -8.10
N ILE A 121 -4.19 -8.86 -7.02
CA ILE A 121 -4.82 -9.32 -5.79
C ILE A 121 -5.89 -8.32 -5.35
N HIS A 122 -7.13 -8.79 -5.21
CA HIS A 122 -8.27 -8.01 -4.72
C HIS A 122 -9.34 -8.90 -4.12
N GLY A 123 -10.26 -8.32 -3.36
CA GLY A 123 -11.25 -9.06 -2.57
C GLY A 123 -12.29 -9.89 -3.35
N SER A 124 -12.37 -9.78 -4.70
CA SER A 124 -13.26 -10.61 -5.52
C SER A 124 -12.58 -11.91 -6.02
N LEU A 125 -11.33 -12.14 -5.69
CA LEU A 125 -10.65 -13.40 -6.01
C LEU A 125 -11.03 -14.48 -5.02
N THR A 126 -11.17 -15.71 -5.49
CA THR A 126 -11.29 -16.87 -4.61
C THR A 126 -9.99 -17.09 -3.83
N GLN A 127 -10.08 -17.69 -2.64
CA GLN A 127 -8.92 -17.94 -1.80
C GLN A 127 -7.84 -18.75 -2.54
N GLY A 128 -8.23 -19.78 -3.30
CA GLY A 128 -7.26 -20.60 -4.06
C GLY A 128 -6.49 -19.81 -5.13
N ILE A 129 -7.14 -18.84 -5.80
CA ILE A 129 -6.44 -17.96 -6.77
C ILE A 129 -5.47 -17.05 -6.02
N ARG A 130 -5.90 -16.51 -4.88
CA ARG A 130 -5.07 -15.63 -4.04
C ARG A 130 -3.83 -16.38 -3.55
N ASP A 131 -3.99 -17.60 -3.02
CA ASP A 131 -2.90 -18.43 -2.51
C ASP A 131 -1.89 -18.77 -3.60
N ARG A 132 -2.37 -19.08 -4.81
CA ARG A 132 -1.53 -19.35 -5.99
C ARG A 132 -0.68 -18.14 -6.36
N ILE A 133 -1.30 -16.95 -6.46
CA ILE A 133 -0.57 -15.70 -6.80
C ILE A 133 0.45 -15.38 -5.72
N MET A 134 0.09 -15.51 -4.44
CA MET A 134 0.99 -15.28 -3.32
C MET A 134 2.14 -16.30 -3.29
N GLY A 135 1.88 -17.55 -3.63
CA GLY A 135 2.92 -18.57 -3.80
C GLY A 135 3.93 -18.16 -4.87
N GLN A 136 3.46 -17.82 -6.07
CA GLN A 136 4.30 -17.36 -7.18
C GLN A 136 5.12 -16.11 -6.83
N PHE A 137 4.55 -15.18 -6.03
CA PHE A 137 5.26 -13.99 -5.57
C PHE A 137 6.34 -14.33 -4.54
N ARG A 138 6.08 -15.27 -3.62
CA ARG A 138 7.09 -15.74 -2.65
C ARG A 138 8.24 -16.48 -3.34
N GLU A 139 7.95 -17.26 -4.36
CA GLU A 139 8.93 -18.01 -5.14
C GLU A 139 9.72 -17.13 -6.12
N GLY A 140 9.31 -15.87 -6.34
CA GLY A 140 9.96 -14.96 -7.28
C GLY A 140 9.56 -15.17 -8.74
N ASN A 141 8.57 -16.01 -9.02
CA ASN A 141 7.99 -16.18 -10.36
C ASN A 141 7.19 -14.95 -10.80
N ILE A 142 6.67 -14.20 -9.83
CA ILE A 142 6.05 -12.90 -9.99
C ILE A 142 6.85 -11.91 -9.15
N ASN A 143 7.27 -10.79 -9.74
CA ASN A 143 8.03 -9.76 -9.06
C ASN A 143 7.17 -8.56 -8.64
N ILE A 144 5.98 -8.41 -9.21
CA ILE A 144 5.10 -7.26 -8.99
C ILE A 144 3.73 -7.74 -8.53
N LEU A 145 3.28 -7.30 -7.36
CA LEU A 145 1.89 -7.44 -6.96
C LEU A 145 1.13 -6.15 -7.24
N VAL A 146 -0.03 -6.24 -7.89
CA VAL A 146 -0.98 -5.13 -8.02
C VAL A 146 -2.16 -5.43 -7.12
N ALA A 147 -2.42 -4.58 -6.13
CA ALA A 147 -3.36 -4.90 -5.07
C ALA A 147 -4.24 -3.70 -4.66
N THR A 148 -5.42 -4.01 -4.08
CA THR A 148 -6.17 -3.07 -3.25
C THR A 148 -5.68 -3.14 -1.80
N ASP A 149 -5.92 -2.10 -1.00
CA ASP A 149 -5.48 -2.05 0.40
C ASP A 149 -5.94 -3.27 1.20
N LEU A 150 -7.23 -3.57 1.17
CA LEU A 150 -7.80 -4.71 1.87
C LEU A 150 -7.15 -6.05 1.49
N ALA A 151 -6.83 -6.24 0.23
CA ALA A 151 -6.24 -7.49 -0.25
C ALA A 151 -4.75 -7.61 0.05
N ALA A 152 -4.08 -6.48 0.23
CA ALA A 152 -2.66 -6.42 0.57
C ALA A 152 -2.39 -6.56 2.09
N ARG A 153 -3.44 -6.53 2.91
CA ARG A 153 -3.32 -6.77 4.35
C ARG A 153 -2.85 -8.20 4.62
N GLY A 154 -2.05 -8.36 5.65
CA GLY A 154 -1.50 -9.67 6.02
C GLY A 154 -0.54 -10.26 4.97
N ILE A 155 -0.12 -9.50 3.95
CA ILE A 155 0.96 -9.93 3.06
C ILE A 155 2.25 -9.93 3.88
N ASP A 156 2.64 -11.12 4.31
CA ASP A 156 3.96 -11.37 4.88
C ASP A 156 4.88 -11.92 3.80
N VAL A 157 5.53 -11.01 3.11
CA VAL A 157 6.58 -11.32 2.14
C VAL A 157 7.79 -10.48 2.48
N LYS A 158 8.92 -11.15 2.65
CA LYS A 158 10.22 -10.51 2.86
C LYS A 158 10.71 -9.89 1.53
N GLU A 159 11.62 -8.94 1.65
CA GLU A 159 12.34 -8.38 0.49
C GLU A 159 11.47 -7.62 -0.52
N ILE A 160 10.46 -6.90 -0.04
CA ILE A 160 9.76 -5.90 -0.86
C ILE A 160 10.62 -4.64 -0.88
N GLU A 161 11.20 -4.33 -2.03
CA GLU A 161 12.15 -3.23 -2.18
C GLU A 161 11.47 -1.91 -2.49
N TYR A 162 10.29 -1.95 -3.09
CA TYR A 162 9.52 -0.74 -3.37
C TYR A 162 8.01 -0.94 -3.26
N VAL A 163 7.36 0.15 -2.92
CA VAL A 163 5.90 0.31 -2.95
C VAL A 163 5.56 1.42 -3.92
N VAL A 164 4.52 1.24 -4.73
CA VAL A 164 3.99 2.30 -5.59
C VAL A 164 2.54 2.58 -5.22
N ASN A 165 2.23 3.81 -4.86
CA ASN A 165 0.88 4.32 -4.77
C ASN A 165 0.46 4.82 -6.16
N TYR A 166 -0.15 3.93 -6.96
CA TYR A 166 -0.69 4.30 -8.29
C TYR A 166 -1.89 5.26 -8.17
N HIS A 167 -2.55 5.22 -7.04
CA HIS A 167 -3.49 6.22 -6.54
C HIS A 167 -3.07 6.58 -5.12
N LEU A 168 -2.99 7.88 -4.83
CA LEU A 168 -2.71 8.35 -3.48
C LEU A 168 -3.79 7.80 -2.52
N PRO A 169 -3.43 7.33 -1.33
CA PRO A 169 -4.43 6.89 -0.37
C PRO A 169 -5.19 8.08 0.21
N ASP A 170 -6.45 7.85 0.59
CA ASP A 170 -7.32 8.90 1.14
C ASP A 170 -6.98 9.26 2.61
N THR A 171 -6.19 8.42 3.31
CA THR A 171 -5.81 8.62 4.72
C THR A 171 -4.32 8.40 4.95
N TYR A 172 -3.78 9.07 5.96
CA TYR A 172 -2.38 8.94 6.39
C TYR A 172 -2.08 7.52 6.89
N ASP A 173 -3.01 6.92 7.65
CA ASP A 173 -2.88 5.55 8.14
C ASP A 173 -2.73 4.55 6.99
N THR A 174 -3.54 4.69 5.94
CA THR A 174 -3.42 3.85 4.74
C THR A 174 -2.07 4.03 4.07
N TYR A 175 -1.54 5.26 4.02
CA TYR A 175 -0.20 5.52 3.49
C TYR A 175 0.89 4.79 4.30
N VAL A 176 0.80 4.86 5.63
CA VAL A 176 1.71 4.16 6.55
C VAL A 176 1.66 2.65 6.32
N HIS A 177 0.46 2.08 6.27
CA HIS A 177 0.25 0.64 6.04
C HIS A 177 0.80 0.17 4.70
N ARG A 178 0.67 0.99 3.63
CA ARG A 178 1.22 0.69 2.32
C ARG A 178 2.75 0.79 2.32
N SER A 179 3.29 1.92 2.75
CA SER A 179 4.73 2.16 2.77
C SER A 179 5.46 1.20 3.71
N GLY A 180 4.85 0.81 4.84
CA GLY A 180 5.38 -0.20 5.77
C GLY A 180 5.44 -1.64 5.20
N ARG A 181 5.06 -1.87 3.95
CA ARG A 181 5.33 -3.15 3.27
C ARG A 181 6.78 -3.27 2.80
N THR A 182 7.49 -2.16 2.65
CA THR A 182 8.93 -2.15 2.36
C THR A 182 9.76 -1.75 3.59
N ALA A 183 11.08 -1.74 3.49
CA ALA A 183 12.03 -1.36 4.53
C ALA A 183 11.91 -2.17 5.85
N ARG A 184 11.48 -3.41 5.80
CA ARG A 184 11.35 -4.26 6.98
C ARG A 184 12.72 -4.76 7.46
N ALA A 185 12.82 -5.01 8.77
CA ALA A 185 14.02 -5.57 9.41
C ALA A 185 15.30 -4.76 9.17
N GLY A 186 15.21 -3.43 9.11
CA GLY A 186 16.37 -2.54 8.92
C GLY A 186 16.86 -2.41 7.46
N ALA A 187 16.15 -2.99 6.49
CA ALA A 187 16.41 -2.78 5.08
C ALA A 187 16.00 -1.37 4.63
N LYS A 188 16.57 -0.92 3.52
CA LYS A 188 16.13 0.31 2.85
C LYS A 188 15.00 -0.01 1.88
N GLY A 189 14.00 0.88 1.80
CA GLY A 189 12.86 0.75 0.91
C GLY A 189 12.57 2.04 0.16
N LEU A 190 11.69 1.96 -0.83
CA LEU A 190 11.23 3.11 -1.59
C LEU A 190 9.71 3.11 -1.68
N SER A 191 9.09 4.26 -1.43
CA SER A 191 7.66 4.49 -1.62
C SER A 191 7.47 5.60 -2.67
N LEU A 192 6.96 5.24 -3.86
CA LEU A 192 6.68 6.18 -4.93
C LEU A 192 5.17 6.45 -5.02
N SER A 193 4.77 7.71 -4.94
CA SER A 193 3.39 8.15 -5.17
C SER A 193 3.26 8.82 -6.54
N ILE A 194 2.38 8.26 -7.41
CA ILE A 194 2.08 8.82 -8.73
C ILE A 194 0.81 9.66 -8.60
N ILE A 195 0.97 10.96 -8.47
CA ILE A 195 -0.10 11.91 -8.15
C ILE A 195 -0.48 12.79 -9.34
N GLN A 196 -1.63 13.43 -9.26
CA GLN A 196 -2.12 14.41 -10.21
C GLN A 196 -1.91 15.83 -9.66
N ASP A 197 -2.10 16.84 -10.51
CA ASP A 197 -1.87 18.24 -10.13
C ASP A 197 -2.74 18.69 -8.94
N ASP A 198 -3.97 18.19 -8.85
CA ASP A 198 -4.91 18.47 -7.75
C ASP A 198 -4.54 17.76 -6.44
N GLU A 199 -3.74 16.68 -6.49
CA GLU A 199 -3.26 15.95 -5.31
C GLU A 199 -1.95 16.53 -4.72
N VAL A 200 -1.30 17.48 -5.42
CA VAL A 200 -0.01 18.08 -4.97
C VAL A 200 -0.18 18.83 -3.66
N GLN A 201 -1.31 19.48 -3.47
CA GLN A 201 -1.62 20.23 -2.25
C GLN A 201 -1.70 19.35 -0.98
N ASP A 202 -1.89 18.04 -1.14
CA ASP A 202 -2.02 17.11 -0.01
C ASP A 202 -0.62 16.70 0.52
N ILE A 203 0.44 16.80 -0.29
CA ILE A 203 1.80 16.35 0.09
C ILE A 203 2.31 17.05 1.36
N PRO A 204 2.24 18.39 1.50
CA PRO A 204 2.72 19.06 2.72
C PRO A 204 1.99 18.61 3.99
N GLU A 205 0.71 18.24 3.87
CA GLU A 205 -0.05 17.74 5.01
C GLU A 205 0.36 16.31 5.39
N PHE A 206 0.59 15.44 4.41
CA PHE A 206 1.20 14.12 4.64
C PHE A 206 2.57 14.23 5.32
N GLU A 207 3.44 15.15 4.87
CA GLU A 207 4.74 15.39 5.49
C GLU A 207 4.60 15.81 6.95
N LYS A 208 3.72 16.77 7.23
CA LYS A 208 3.48 17.31 8.56
C LYS A 208 2.92 16.27 9.53
N VAL A 209 1.90 15.52 9.10
CA VAL A 209 1.21 14.53 9.95
C VAL A 209 2.08 13.33 10.23
N LEU A 210 2.81 12.85 9.21
CA LEU A 210 3.61 11.62 9.31
C LEU A 210 5.07 11.88 9.75
N GLY A 211 5.51 13.13 9.81
CA GLY A 211 6.90 13.46 10.13
C GLY A 211 7.92 12.97 9.09
N ILE A 212 7.51 12.87 7.84
CA ILE A 212 8.35 12.40 6.71
C ILE A 212 8.65 13.55 5.75
N GLN A 213 9.57 13.31 4.82
CA GLN A 213 9.84 14.22 3.70
C GLN A 213 9.64 13.50 2.38
N PHE A 214 8.92 14.12 1.45
CA PHE A 214 8.77 13.65 0.10
C PHE A 214 9.78 14.29 -0.84
N HIS A 215 10.46 13.47 -1.62
CA HIS A 215 11.37 13.94 -2.67
C HIS A 215 10.70 13.80 -4.04
N GLN A 216 10.77 14.85 -4.85
CA GLN A 216 10.25 14.77 -6.20
C GLN A 216 11.09 13.82 -7.05
N PHE A 217 10.45 12.79 -7.61
CA PHE A 217 11.09 11.87 -8.54
C PHE A 217 11.42 12.57 -9.86
N LYS A 218 12.66 13.04 -10.00
CA LYS A 218 13.13 13.82 -11.15
C LYS A 218 13.68 12.99 -12.32
N LYS A 219 14.03 11.71 -12.10
CA LYS A 219 14.68 10.86 -13.11
C LYS A 219 13.69 10.48 -14.21
N ALA A 220 13.88 11.06 -15.39
CA ALA A 220 13.31 10.65 -16.68
C ALA A 220 11.92 11.15 -17.11
N ILE A 221 11.18 11.88 -16.27
CA ILE A 221 9.89 12.45 -16.69
C ILE A 221 10.06 13.34 -17.95
N GLN A 222 11.13 14.11 -18.04
CA GLN A 222 11.39 14.95 -19.22
C GLN A 222 11.61 14.15 -20.53
N LYS A 223 12.15 12.92 -20.45
CA LYS A 223 12.30 12.06 -21.64
C LYS A 223 11.00 11.40 -22.04
N VAL A 224 10.18 11.00 -21.06
CA VAL A 224 8.86 10.36 -21.27
C VAL A 224 7.88 11.41 -21.81
N LEU A 225 7.76 12.57 -21.17
CA LEU A 225 6.87 13.65 -21.58
C LEU A 225 7.21 14.22 -22.97
N LYS A 226 8.50 14.32 -23.34
CA LYS A 226 8.89 14.73 -24.70
C LYS A 226 8.47 13.71 -25.76
N LYS A 227 8.45 12.41 -25.46
CA LYS A 227 8.05 11.38 -26.42
C LYS A 227 6.54 11.37 -26.66
N THR A 228 5.75 11.63 -25.63
CA THR A 228 4.28 11.71 -25.71
C THR A 228 3.83 12.94 -26.49
N MET A 229 4.50 14.09 -26.35
CA MET A 229 4.22 15.29 -27.14
C MET A 229 4.49 15.11 -28.64
N VAL A 230 5.51 14.34 -28.99
CA VAL A 230 5.83 14.07 -30.42
C VAL A 230 4.80 13.15 -31.07
N CYS A 231 4.24 12.18 -30.35
CA CYS A 231 3.20 11.29 -30.90
C CYS A 231 1.82 11.95 -31.04
N CYS A 232 1.47 12.94 -30.21
CA CYS A 232 0.21 13.69 -30.36
C CYS A 232 0.26 14.78 -31.43
N GLY A 233 1.44 15.23 -31.82
CA GLY A 233 1.63 16.29 -32.83
C GLY A 233 1.59 15.81 -34.29
N GLN A 234 1.51 14.53 -34.59
CA GLN A 234 1.54 13.98 -35.95
C GLN A 234 0.21 13.41 -36.45
N LYS A 235 -0.93 13.71 -35.82
CA LYS A 235 -2.25 13.31 -36.33
C LYS A 235 -3.12 14.55 -36.67
N ASN A 236 -2.58 15.49 -37.39
CA ASN A 236 -3.34 16.49 -38.11
C ASN A 236 -2.54 16.91 -39.34
N ILE A 237 -2.65 16.14 -40.40
CA ILE A 237 -2.63 16.58 -41.82
C ILE A 237 -3.41 15.51 -42.60
#